data_aca1292102565691e91ce651335061d1
#
_entry.id   aca1292102565691e91ce651335061d1
#
_cell.length_a   1.000
_cell.length_b   1.000
_cell.length_c   1.000
_cell.angle_alpha   90.00
_cell.angle_beta   90.00
_cell.angle_gamma   90.00
#
_symmetry.space_group_name_H-M   'P 1'
#
loop_
_entity.id
_entity.type
_entity.pdbx_description
1 polymer ?
#
loop_
_entity_poly.entity_id
_entity_poly.type
_entity_poly.pdbx_seq_one_letter_code
_entity_poly.pdbx_strand_id
1 'polypeptide(L)'
;MSEKAIKVFGGFDRRVWLLLFAMLASRFGHGLYFPFSTIHFHNVVGIPLSLIGVGLGSLAAASIISGLVSGPLADRYGRKPLMLASLAGSALTFFAFAFVENLAGYVAVSVVAGLAGHSMFEAARNAMVADVTPPGRRSRAYGLVRIGGNVGWALGPMVAGFVAASVGSGEIYRTLFLGTSALTVMVMLVLALAVEESLPPKEGATPATHGSGKGALRAALTDRQFLALLAAAVLLYYVFTQDWQALPVYAKNFVGVPDGRIGLFLGANGVMVILLQLPVSYLVDRTSKIGALLIGAALFAASSAALLVTESFFGILLAFAGFFTLAEMVLEVAGPALAAELAPVRLRGTYLALFGCCFGAAYGMSPVVAGALLEARLPHVIWAVQLVAAALAGAGLVLLAWWRQGRR
;
A
#
# COMPACT_ATOMS: atom_id res chain seq x y z
N MET A 1 16.24 20.62 -18.97
CA MET A 1 15.05 20.82 -18.12
C MET A 1 14.55 22.24 -18.34
N SER A 2 13.25 22.45 -18.64
CA SER A 2 12.72 23.79 -18.88
C SER A 2 12.77 24.62 -17.59
N GLU A 3 12.89 25.95 -17.72
CA GLU A 3 12.87 26.93 -16.60
C GLU A 3 11.65 26.78 -15.68
N LYS A 4 10.51 26.31 -16.23
CA LYS A 4 9.30 25.94 -15.46
C LYS A 4 9.50 24.70 -14.58
N ALA A 5 10.24 23.70 -15.04
CA ALA A 5 10.58 22.52 -14.24
C ALA A 5 11.50 22.87 -13.07
N ILE A 6 12.51 23.75 -13.30
CA ILE A 6 13.40 24.26 -12.25
C ILE A 6 12.61 25.04 -11.18
N LYS A 7 11.60 25.83 -11.56
CA LYS A 7 10.70 26.52 -10.61
C LYS A 7 9.76 25.59 -9.84
N VAL A 8 9.38 24.45 -10.40
CA VAL A 8 8.53 23.45 -9.74
C VAL A 8 9.32 22.59 -8.77
N PHE A 9 10.54 22.19 -9.12
CA PHE A 9 11.41 21.30 -8.32
C PHE A 9 12.48 22.03 -7.52
N GLY A 10 12.76 23.31 -7.81
CA GLY A 10 13.75 24.12 -7.11
C GLY A 10 13.22 24.68 -5.79
N GLY A 11 14.08 24.69 -4.75
CA GLY A 11 13.80 25.36 -3.47
C GLY A 11 13.21 24.47 -2.38
N PHE A 12 13.32 23.14 -2.48
CA PHE A 12 13.08 22.23 -1.36
C PHE A 12 14.35 22.02 -0.54
N ASP A 13 14.19 21.83 0.78
CA ASP A 13 15.24 21.44 1.70
C ASP A 13 15.91 20.14 1.22
N ARG A 14 17.23 20.03 1.42
CA ARG A 14 18.01 18.82 1.07
C ARG A 14 17.41 17.55 1.66
N ARG A 15 16.80 17.64 2.84
CA ARG A 15 16.13 16.51 3.51
C ARG A 15 14.96 15.96 2.71
N VAL A 16 14.20 16.80 1.99
CA VAL A 16 13.10 16.34 1.12
C VAL A 16 13.63 15.44 -0.01
N TRP A 17 14.77 15.78 -0.60
CA TRP A 17 15.40 14.98 -1.64
C TRP A 17 15.98 13.65 -1.10
N LEU A 18 16.55 13.67 0.10
CA LEU A 18 17.02 12.46 0.77
C LEU A 18 15.84 11.54 1.14
N LEU A 19 14.71 12.11 1.55
CA LEU A 19 13.48 11.34 1.82
C LEU A 19 12.84 10.78 0.54
N LEU A 20 12.93 11.50 -0.60
CA LEU A 20 12.54 10.96 -1.92
C LEU A 20 13.41 9.73 -2.26
N PHE A 21 14.73 9.85 -2.13
CA PHE A 21 15.64 8.73 -2.38
C PHE A 21 15.36 7.55 -1.44
N ALA A 22 15.18 7.81 -0.15
CA ALA A 22 14.85 6.77 0.83
C ALA A 22 13.52 6.07 0.47
N MET A 23 12.52 6.84 0.04
CA MET A 23 11.24 6.30 -0.37
C MET A 23 11.36 5.45 -1.65
N LEU A 24 12.11 5.92 -2.64
CA LEU A 24 12.40 5.17 -3.86
C LEU A 24 13.07 3.84 -3.52
N ALA A 25 14.16 3.88 -2.76
CA ALA A 25 14.94 2.69 -2.43
C ALA A 25 14.14 1.71 -1.53
N SER A 26 13.39 2.21 -0.56
CA SER A 26 12.54 1.38 0.30
C SER A 26 11.43 0.69 -0.50
N ARG A 27 10.77 1.42 -1.42
CA ARG A 27 9.70 0.87 -2.26
C ARG A 27 10.23 -0.07 -3.33
N PHE A 28 11.43 0.20 -3.85
CA PHE A 28 12.14 -0.72 -4.73
C PHE A 28 12.44 -2.05 -4.01
N GLY A 29 13.00 -1.98 -2.78
CA GLY A 29 13.24 -3.16 -1.96
C GLY A 29 11.96 -3.94 -1.66
N HIS A 30 10.85 -3.27 -1.30
CA HIS A 30 9.55 -3.92 -1.13
C HIS A 30 9.09 -4.62 -2.42
N GLY A 31 9.23 -3.97 -3.57
CA GLY A 31 8.88 -4.54 -4.87
C GLY A 31 9.72 -5.78 -5.25
N LEU A 32 10.98 -5.85 -4.78
CA LEU A 32 11.84 -7.02 -5.03
C LEU A 32 11.27 -8.30 -4.44
N TYR A 33 10.74 -8.27 -3.22
CA TYR A 33 10.34 -9.49 -2.53
C TYR A 33 8.82 -9.66 -2.42
N PHE A 34 8.05 -8.59 -2.26
CA PHE A 34 6.64 -8.65 -1.87
C PHE A 34 5.79 -9.54 -2.79
N PRO A 35 5.83 -9.37 -4.14
CA PRO A 35 5.04 -10.23 -5.03
C PRO A 35 5.50 -11.69 -5.05
N PHE A 36 6.77 -11.93 -4.73
CA PHE A 36 7.38 -13.26 -4.76
C PHE A 36 7.40 -13.94 -3.38
N SER A 37 7.09 -13.20 -2.31
CA SER A 37 7.09 -13.73 -0.94
C SER A 37 6.13 -14.90 -0.75
N THR A 38 4.89 -14.76 -1.23
CA THR A 38 3.88 -15.82 -1.15
C THR A 38 4.33 -17.06 -1.94
N ILE A 39 4.94 -16.85 -3.13
CA ILE A 39 5.51 -17.94 -3.93
C ILE A 39 6.64 -18.65 -3.15
N HIS A 40 7.55 -17.90 -2.52
CA HIS A 40 8.64 -18.45 -1.72
C HIS A 40 8.11 -19.27 -0.54
N PHE A 41 7.26 -18.70 0.29
CA PHE A 41 6.78 -19.38 1.48
C PHE A 41 5.90 -20.59 1.15
N HIS A 42 5.17 -20.56 0.03
CA HIS A 42 4.39 -21.71 -0.40
C HIS A 42 5.25 -22.79 -1.10
N ASN A 43 5.96 -22.41 -2.16
CA ASN A 43 6.61 -23.37 -3.06
C ASN A 43 7.97 -23.86 -2.53
N VAL A 44 8.68 -23.05 -1.71
CA VAL A 44 10.02 -23.40 -1.20
C VAL A 44 9.96 -23.84 0.25
N VAL A 45 9.28 -23.07 1.12
CA VAL A 45 9.17 -23.39 2.56
C VAL A 45 8.07 -24.41 2.83
N GLY A 46 7.08 -24.54 1.93
CA GLY A 46 5.99 -25.52 2.06
C GLY A 46 4.86 -25.09 3.00
N ILE A 47 4.75 -23.79 3.32
CA ILE A 47 3.65 -23.28 4.14
C ILE A 47 2.37 -23.28 3.30
N PRO A 48 1.25 -23.83 3.81
CA PRO A 48 -0.05 -23.73 3.17
C PRO A 48 -0.44 -22.28 2.89
N LEU A 49 -1.07 -22.02 1.72
CA LEU A 49 -1.44 -20.65 1.30
C LEU A 49 -2.39 -19.96 2.29
N SER A 50 -3.34 -20.70 2.85
CA SER A 50 -4.26 -20.23 3.89
C SER A 50 -3.51 -19.75 5.14
N LEU A 51 -2.44 -20.45 5.55
CA LEU A 51 -1.62 -20.11 6.71
C LEU A 51 -0.64 -18.94 6.41
N ILE A 52 -0.23 -18.75 5.17
CA ILE A 52 0.47 -17.53 4.73
C ILE A 52 -0.44 -16.32 4.96
N GLY A 53 -1.75 -16.46 4.68
CA GLY A 53 -2.74 -15.45 4.99
C GLY A 53 -2.79 -15.06 6.47
N VAL A 54 -2.63 -16.02 7.38
CA VAL A 54 -2.56 -15.75 8.83
C VAL A 54 -1.34 -14.89 9.17
N GLY A 55 -0.17 -15.17 8.58
CA GLY A 55 1.03 -14.35 8.76
C GLY A 55 0.87 -12.93 8.24
N LEU A 56 0.29 -12.75 7.03
CA LEU A 56 0.01 -11.42 6.47
C LEU A 56 -1.06 -10.68 7.29
N GLY A 57 -2.07 -11.37 7.81
CA GLY A 57 -3.07 -10.80 8.71
C GLY A 57 -2.44 -10.33 10.04
N SER A 58 -1.51 -11.11 10.61
CA SER A 58 -0.80 -10.73 11.83
C SER A 58 0.11 -9.52 11.60
N LEU A 59 0.78 -9.42 10.44
CA LEU A 59 1.55 -8.25 10.02
C LEU A 59 0.64 -7.01 9.93
N ALA A 60 -0.53 -7.14 9.30
CA ALA A 60 -1.49 -6.04 9.16
C ALA A 60 -1.99 -5.55 10.54
N ALA A 61 -2.38 -6.47 11.42
CA ALA A 61 -2.81 -6.14 12.78
C ALA A 61 -1.71 -5.42 13.58
N ALA A 62 -0.49 -5.93 13.52
CA ALA A 62 0.69 -5.32 14.16
C ALA A 62 1.01 -3.94 13.57
N SER A 63 0.84 -3.74 12.26
CA SER A 63 1.03 -2.45 11.57
C SER A 63 0.01 -1.39 12.02
N ILE A 64 -1.22 -1.78 12.30
CA ILE A 64 -2.25 -0.87 12.85
C ILE A 64 -1.81 -0.39 14.23
N ILE A 65 -1.35 -1.29 15.11
CA ILE A 65 -0.85 -0.95 16.44
C ILE A 65 0.35 0.00 16.32
N SER A 66 1.31 -0.33 15.44
CA SER A 66 2.47 0.51 15.16
C SER A 66 2.07 1.91 14.71
N GLY A 67 1.12 2.02 13.77
CA GLY A 67 0.62 3.29 13.25
C GLY A 67 0.03 4.19 14.35
N LEU A 68 -0.74 3.62 15.29
CA LEU A 68 -1.35 4.35 16.39
C LEU A 68 -0.32 4.95 17.38
N VAL A 69 0.81 4.26 17.60
CA VAL A 69 1.83 4.71 18.55
C VAL A 69 2.95 5.53 17.88
N SER A 70 3.08 5.46 16.57
CA SER A 70 4.19 6.09 15.83
C SER A 70 4.18 7.61 15.92
N GLY A 71 3.01 8.25 15.85
CA GLY A 71 2.88 9.71 15.98
C GLY A 71 3.43 10.21 17.32
N PRO A 72 2.89 9.76 18.47
CA PRO A 72 3.42 10.10 19.80
C PRO A 72 4.91 9.77 19.98
N LEU A 73 5.39 8.66 19.42
CA LEU A 73 6.81 8.30 19.49
C LEU A 73 7.68 9.28 18.69
N ALA A 74 7.24 9.68 17.47
CA ALA A 74 7.92 10.67 16.67
C ALA A 74 8.02 12.03 17.37
N ASP A 75 6.97 12.43 18.09
CA ASP A 75 6.94 13.68 18.84
C ASP A 75 7.78 13.64 20.11
N ARG A 76 7.98 12.45 20.69
CA ARG A 76 8.75 12.27 21.93
C ARG A 76 10.25 12.09 21.68
N TYR A 77 10.61 11.23 20.74
CA TYR A 77 11.99 10.79 20.49
C TYR A 77 12.66 11.44 19.30
N GLY A 78 11.89 12.13 18.44
CA GLY A 78 12.37 12.74 17.19
C GLY A 78 11.99 11.95 15.95
N ARG A 79 12.00 12.63 14.81
CA ARG A 79 11.62 12.06 13.51
C ARG A 79 12.71 11.12 12.99
N LYS A 80 13.97 11.58 13.02
CA LYS A 80 15.13 10.81 12.53
C LYS A 80 15.35 9.52 13.34
N PRO A 81 15.42 9.51 14.68
CA PRO A 81 15.59 8.27 15.45
C PRO A 81 14.48 7.25 15.16
N LEU A 82 13.24 7.70 15.02
CA LEU A 82 12.12 6.81 14.74
C LEU A 82 12.21 6.20 13.35
N MET A 83 12.60 6.97 12.32
CA MET A 83 12.85 6.45 10.98
C MET A 83 13.98 5.41 10.98
N LEU A 84 15.09 5.69 11.68
CA LEU A 84 16.22 4.77 11.78
C LEU A 84 15.85 3.47 12.50
N ALA A 85 15.09 3.55 13.60
CA ALA A 85 14.59 2.38 14.33
C ALA A 85 13.68 1.51 13.44
N SER A 86 12.79 2.15 12.67
CA SER A 86 11.93 1.45 11.73
C SER A 86 12.72 0.76 10.61
N LEU A 87 13.72 1.43 10.03
CA LEU A 87 14.57 0.85 9.00
C LEU A 87 15.43 -0.30 9.54
N ALA A 88 15.97 -0.16 10.77
CA ALA A 88 16.71 -1.24 11.42
C ALA A 88 15.82 -2.47 11.66
N GLY A 89 14.61 -2.27 12.18
CA GLY A 89 13.62 -3.33 12.36
C GLY A 89 13.22 -3.97 11.02
N SER A 90 12.99 -3.17 9.97
CA SER A 90 12.70 -3.67 8.63
C SER A 90 13.85 -4.48 8.03
N ALA A 91 15.10 -4.00 8.14
CA ALA A 91 16.26 -4.75 7.68
C ALA A 91 16.41 -6.10 8.39
N LEU A 92 16.23 -6.10 9.72
CA LEU A 92 16.25 -7.33 10.51
C LEU A 92 15.14 -8.31 10.09
N THR A 93 13.94 -7.83 9.84
CA THR A 93 12.82 -8.70 9.42
C THR A 93 13.03 -9.25 8.01
N PHE A 94 13.54 -8.46 7.05
CA PHE A 94 13.90 -8.98 5.73
C PHE A 94 15.02 -10.02 5.80
N PHE A 95 16.02 -9.77 6.63
CA PHE A 95 17.06 -10.76 6.90
C PHE A 95 16.45 -12.04 7.50
N ALA A 96 15.62 -11.92 8.53
CA ALA A 96 14.98 -13.05 9.18
C ALA A 96 14.08 -13.86 8.23
N PHE A 97 13.30 -13.20 7.35
CA PHE A 97 12.46 -13.88 6.35
C PHE A 97 13.27 -14.81 5.44
N ALA A 98 14.52 -14.47 5.12
CA ALA A 98 15.40 -15.31 4.31
C ALA A 98 15.74 -16.66 4.98
N PHE A 99 15.53 -16.80 6.29
CA PHE A 99 15.85 -18.00 7.08
C PHE A 99 14.62 -18.61 7.76
N VAL A 100 13.43 -18.19 7.38
CA VAL A 100 12.18 -18.78 7.85
C VAL A 100 11.97 -20.14 7.18
N GLU A 101 11.84 -21.21 7.99
CA GLU A 101 11.66 -22.59 7.55
C GLU A 101 10.32 -23.20 8.01
N ASN A 102 9.51 -22.46 8.77
CA ASN A 102 8.24 -22.95 9.29
C ASN A 102 7.23 -21.83 9.55
N LEU A 103 5.98 -22.24 9.78
CA LEU A 103 4.87 -21.32 10.04
C LEU A 103 5.09 -20.44 11.27
N ALA A 104 5.59 -20.99 12.36
CA ALA A 104 5.78 -20.22 13.60
C ALA A 104 6.79 -19.09 13.41
N GLY A 105 7.92 -19.37 12.75
CA GLY A 105 8.91 -18.37 12.34
C GLY A 105 8.32 -17.33 11.39
N TYR A 106 7.53 -17.75 10.41
CA TYR A 106 6.86 -16.84 9.48
C TYR A 106 5.92 -15.86 10.18
N VAL A 107 5.05 -16.33 11.08
CA VAL A 107 4.14 -15.51 11.86
C VAL A 107 4.90 -14.57 12.81
N ALA A 108 5.91 -15.09 13.51
CA ALA A 108 6.71 -14.28 14.44
C ALA A 108 7.42 -13.12 13.73
N VAL A 109 8.09 -13.39 12.59
CA VAL A 109 8.75 -12.36 11.79
C VAL A 109 7.74 -11.39 11.19
N SER A 110 6.56 -11.87 10.76
CA SER A 110 5.48 -11.02 10.24
C SER A 110 4.95 -10.04 11.30
N VAL A 111 4.79 -10.47 12.55
CA VAL A 111 4.40 -9.58 13.66
C VAL A 111 5.46 -8.51 13.89
N VAL A 112 6.74 -8.89 13.96
CA VAL A 112 7.84 -7.93 14.13
C VAL A 112 7.91 -6.95 12.95
N ALA A 113 7.72 -7.44 11.72
CA ALA A 113 7.67 -6.62 10.51
C ALA A 113 6.52 -5.58 10.57
N GLY A 114 5.35 -5.97 11.08
CA GLY A 114 4.24 -5.06 11.29
C GLY A 114 4.52 -3.98 12.33
N LEU A 115 5.13 -4.35 13.47
CA LEU A 115 5.45 -3.41 14.56
C LEU A 115 6.55 -2.42 14.20
N ALA A 116 7.65 -2.90 13.61
CA ALA A 116 8.83 -2.08 13.32
C ALA A 116 8.84 -1.46 11.91
N GLY A 117 7.87 -1.85 11.07
CA GLY A 117 7.94 -1.63 9.63
C GLY A 117 7.41 -0.29 9.14
N HIS A 118 6.74 -0.38 8.01
CA HIS A 118 6.36 0.72 7.14
C HIS A 118 5.56 1.85 7.80
N SER A 119 4.59 1.53 8.67
CA SER A 119 3.72 2.53 9.32
C SER A 119 4.51 3.50 10.20
N MET A 120 5.52 3.00 10.92
CA MET A 120 6.40 3.81 11.76
C MET A 120 7.28 4.74 10.92
N PHE A 121 7.86 4.23 9.84
CA PHE A 121 8.67 5.02 8.89
C PHE A 121 7.84 6.12 8.23
N GLU A 122 6.65 5.78 7.74
CA GLU A 122 5.72 6.70 7.07
C GLU A 122 5.33 7.87 7.97
N ALA A 123 4.95 7.59 9.23
CA ALA A 123 4.55 8.61 10.17
C ALA A 123 5.69 9.61 10.45
N ALA A 124 6.89 9.10 10.76
CA ALA A 124 8.06 9.93 11.05
C ALA A 124 8.53 10.74 9.82
N ARG A 125 8.54 10.11 8.63
CA ARG A 125 8.87 10.77 7.36
C ARG A 125 7.88 11.89 7.05
N ASN A 126 6.58 11.63 7.17
CA ASN A 126 5.56 12.62 6.87
C ASN A 126 5.66 13.82 7.82
N ALA A 127 5.93 13.58 9.10
CA ALA A 127 6.19 14.63 10.08
C ALA A 127 7.43 15.45 9.68
N MET A 128 8.54 14.80 9.33
CA MET A 128 9.76 15.50 8.90
C MET A 128 9.53 16.35 7.65
N VAL A 129 8.83 15.84 6.63
CA VAL A 129 8.46 16.62 5.43
C VAL A 129 7.65 17.86 5.82
N ALA A 130 6.70 17.73 6.76
CA ALA A 130 5.92 18.86 7.23
C ALA A 130 6.77 19.90 7.99
N ASP A 131 7.73 19.44 8.80
CA ASP A 131 8.60 20.30 9.61
C ASP A 131 9.54 21.14 8.73
N VAL A 132 10.13 20.53 7.68
CA VAL A 132 11.12 21.18 6.82
C VAL A 132 10.53 21.91 5.62
N THR A 133 9.20 21.89 5.46
CA THR A 133 8.53 22.48 4.29
C THR A 133 7.50 23.53 4.70
N PRO A 134 7.58 24.77 4.16
CA PRO A 134 6.57 25.80 4.40
C PRO A 134 5.15 25.32 4.03
N PRO A 135 4.10 25.76 4.76
CA PRO A 135 2.71 25.28 4.57
C PRO A 135 2.23 25.30 3.12
N GLY A 136 2.51 26.36 2.36
CA GLY A 136 2.09 26.51 0.95
C GLY A 136 2.82 25.59 -0.04
N ARG A 137 3.84 24.83 0.39
CA ARG A 137 4.62 23.90 -0.46
C ARG A 137 4.55 22.44 -0.01
N ARG A 138 3.89 22.15 1.12
CA ARG A 138 3.82 20.78 1.69
C ARG A 138 3.23 19.77 0.72
N SER A 139 2.15 20.10 0.03
CA SER A 139 1.54 19.19 -0.96
C SER A 139 2.51 18.80 -2.07
N ARG A 140 3.34 19.74 -2.54
CA ARG A 140 4.37 19.46 -3.56
C ARG A 140 5.50 18.60 -3.01
N ALA A 141 5.94 18.82 -1.76
CA ALA A 141 6.97 18.01 -1.12
C ALA A 141 6.50 16.56 -0.92
N TYR A 142 5.27 16.35 -0.43
CA TYR A 142 4.67 15.02 -0.34
C TYR A 142 4.53 14.35 -1.70
N GLY A 143 4.08 15.10 -2.73
CA GLY A 143 3.99 14.61 -4.09
C GLY A 143 5.35 14.16 -4.65
N LEU A 144 6.41 14.94 -4.39
CA LEU A 144 7.76 14.60 -4.82
C LEU A 144 8.26 13.30 -4.18
N VAL A 145 8.10 13.14 -2.86
CA VAL A 145 8.47 11.92 -2.14
C VAL A 145 7.64 10.71 -2.63
N ARG A 146 6.36 10.91 -2.92
CA ARG A 146 5.48 9.87 -3.48
C ARG A 146 5.92 9.41 -4.87
N ILE A 147 6.40 10.32 -5.74
CA ILE A 147 6.96 9.95 -7.05
C ILE A 147 8.12 8.97 -6.86
N GLY A 148 9.05 9.25 -5.92
CA GLY A 148 10.13 8.33 -5.60
C GLY A 148 9.62 6.94 -5.24
N GLY A 149 8.59 6.87 -4.40
CA GLY A 149 7.96 5.61 -4.02
C GLY A 149 7.35 4.84 -5.20
N ASN A 150 6.63 5.53 -6.09
CA ASN A 150 6.01 4.90 -7.26
C ASN A 150 7.06 4.38 -8.26
N VAL A 151 8.14 5.14 -8.47
CA VAL A 151 9.28 4.68 -9.30
C VAL A 151 9.90 3.42 -8.71
N GLY A 152 10.16 3.40 -7.39
CA GLY A 152 10.68 2.21 -6.71
C GLY A 152 9.76 1.01 -6.85
N TRP A 153 8.46 1.21 -6.63
CA TRP A 153 7.44 0.15 -6.75
C TRP A 153 7.27 -0.37 -8.18
N ALA A 154 7.48 0.46 -9.21
CA ALA A 154 7.47 0.03 -10.60
C ALA A 154 8.69 -0.84 -10.96
N LEU A 155 9.88 -0.41 -10.54
CA LEU A 155 11.13 -1.05 -10.91
C LEU A 155 11.40 -2.33 -10.11
N GLY A 156 10.98 -2.39 -8.84
CA GLY A 156 11.26 -3.52 -7.95
C GLY A 156 10.83 -4.87 -8.51
N PRO A 157 9.53 -5.08 -8.81
CA PRO A 157 9.04 -6.35 -9.35
C PRO A 157 9.65 -6.72 -10.71
N MET A 158 9.94 -5.73 -11.57
CA MET A 158 10.60 -5.97 -12.87
C MET A 158 11.99 -6.55 -12.68
N VAL A 159 12.79 -5.94 -11.79
CA VAL A 159 14.15 -6.42 -11.48
C VAL A 159 14.08 -7.79 -10.80
N ALA A 160 13.18 -7.98 -9.84
CA ALA A 160 12.99 -9.25 -9.16
C ALA A 160 12.61 -10.38 -10.14
N GLY A 161 11.66 -10.13 -11.04
CA GLY A 161 11.25 -11.09 -12.06
C GLY A 161 12.38 -11.42 -13.04
N PHE A 162 13.16 -10.42 -13.46
CA PHE A 162 14.33 -10.63 -14.32
C PHE A 162 15.41 -11.48 -13.62
N VAL A 163 15.75 -11.13 -12.37
CA VAL A 163 16.73 -11.88 -11.58
C VAL A 163 16.24 -13.30 -11.32
N ALA A 164 14.96 -13.50 -10.97
CA ALA A 164 14.38 -14.82 -10.76
C ALA A 164 14.40 -15.69 -12.03
N ALA A 165 14.15 -15.11 -13.18
CA ALA A 165 14.23 -15.80 -14.47
C ALA A 165 15.66 -16.19 -14.86
N SER A 166 16.67 -15.42 -14.44
CA SER A 166 18.08 -15.64 -14.80
C SER A 166 18.76 -16.74 -13.94
N VAL A 167 18.34 -16.93 -12.69
CA VAL A 167 19.01 -17.83 -11.74
C VAL A 167 18.30 -19.19 -11.60
N GLY A 168 17.01 -19.28 -11.88
CA GLY A 168 16.26 -20.52 -12.08
C GLY A 168 16.18 -21.48 -10.89
N SER A 169 16.44 -21.05 -9.64
CA SER A 169 16.39 -21.91 -8.44
C SER A 169 15.58 -21.28 -7.30
N GLY A 170 15.08 -22.11 -6.36
CA GLY A 170 14.38 -21.62 -5.17
C GLY A 170 15.23 -20.70 -4.27
N GLU A 171 16.54 -20.79 -4.35
CA GLU A 171 17.53 -19.93 -3.68
C GLU A 171 17.38 -18.42 -4.06
N ILE A 172 16.83 -18.15 -5.25
CA ILE A 172 16.68 -16.77 -5.73
C ILE A 172 15.77 -15.94 -4.82
N TYR A 173 14.68 -16.52 -4.32
CA TYR A 173 13.75 -15.75 -3.46
C TYR A 173 14.43 -15.37 -2.13
N ARG A 174 15.27 -16.28 -1.58
CA ARG A 174 16.10 -15.98 -0.42
C ARG A 174 17.06 -14.83 -0.70
N THR A 175 17.69 -14.82 -1.87
CA THR A 175 18.56 -13.73 -2.32
C THR A 175 17.82 -12.40 -2.43
N LEU A 176 16.55 -12.39 -2.89
CA LEU A 176 15.72 -11.16 -2.93
C LEU A 176 15.47 -10.60 -1.52
N PHE A 177 15.20 -11.43 -0.52
CA PHE A 177 15.06 -10.98 0.87
C PHE A 177 16.37 -10.38 1.42
N LEU A 178 17.50 -11.06 1.21
CA LEU A 178 18.83 -10.60 1.64
C LEU A 178 19.22 -9.29 0.93
N GLY A 179 18.95 -9.19 -0.37
CA GLY A 179 19.17 -7.96 -1.14
C GLY A 179 18.33 -6.80 -0.64
N THR A 180 17.06 -7.05 -0.30
CA THR A 180 16.18 -6.04 0.31
C THR A 180 16.68 -5.62 1.68
N SER A 181 17.14 -6.56 2.51
CA SER A 181 17.76 -6.25 3.80
C SER A 181 18.99 -5.36 3.64
N ALA A 182 19.91 -5.72 2.77
CA ALA A 182 21.12 -4.95 2.50
C ALA A 182 20.81 -3.53 1.97
N LEU A 183 19.85 -3.42 1.05
CA LEU A 183 19.37 -2.13 0.55
C LEU A 183 18.76 -1.28 1.68
N THR A 184 17.98 -1.88 2.57
CA THR A 184 17.37 -1.18 3.71
C THR A 184 18.42 -0.68 4.69
N VAL A 185 19.48 -1.47 4.95
CA VAL A 185 20.64 -1.03 5.74
C VAL A 185 21.34 0.13 5.05
N MET A 186 21.57 0.08 3.73
CA MET A 186 22.15 1.18 2.98
C MET A 186 21.34 2.48 3.12
N VAL A 187 20.02 2.40 2.94
CA VAL A 187 19.11 3.54 3.14
C VAL A 187 19.20 4.07 4.57
N MET A 188 19.21 3.19 5.56
CA MET A 188 19.35 3.56 6.98
C MET A 188 20.66 4.34 7.22
N LEU A 189 21.78 3.85 6.68
CA LEU A 189 23.09 4.53 6.81
C LEU A 189 23.09 5.89 6.11
N VAL A 190 22.53 6.00 4.90
CA VAL A 190 22.41 7.28 4.19
C VAL A 190 21.60 8.28 5.01
N LEU A 191 20.45 7.86 5.56
CA LEU A 191 19.64 8.75 6.40
C LEU A 191 20.34 9.09 7.73
N ALA A 192 21.04 8.14 8.34
CA ALA A 192 21.77 8.36 9.57
C ALA A 192 22.87 9.43 9.40
N LEU A 193 23.58 9.39 8.27
CA LEU A 193 24.72 10.29 8.00
C LEU A 193 24.30 11.63 7.37
N ALA A 194 23.26 11.62 6.53
CA ALA A 194 22.95 12.77 5.66
C ALA A 194 21.72 13.58 6.09
N VAL A 195 20.85 13.02 6.94
CA VAL A 195 19.63 13.71 7.42
C VAL A 195 19.85 14.19 8.85
N GLU A 196 19.55 15.48 9.07
CA GLU A 196 19.51 16.08 10.40
C GLU A 196 18.10 15.97 11.00
N GLU A 197 18.02 15.93 12.36
CA GLU A 197 16.76 15.93 13.07
C GLU A 197 15.96 17.21 12.77
N SER A 198 14.64 17.05 12.59
CA SER A 198 13.75 18.18 12.30
C SER A 198 12.93 18.64 13.49
N LEU A 199 12.89 17.82 14.56
CA LEU A 199 12.17 18.21 15.77
C LEU A 199 12.89 19.40 16.43
N PRO A 200 12.23 20.55 16.61
CA PRO A 200 12.83 21.66 17.33
C PRO A 200 13.15 21.26 18.76
N PRO A 201 14.24 21.78 19.37
CA PRO A 201 14.52 21.58 20.79
C PRO A 201 13.27 21.95 21.61
N LYS A 202 12.96 21.15 22.64
CA LYS A 202 11.78 21.33 23.47
C LYS A 202 11.84 22.66 24.24
N GLU A 203 11.32 23.73 23.67
CA GLU A 203 10.84 24.89 24.41
C GLU A 203 9.31 24.80 24.41
N GLY A 204 8.73 24.37 25.54
CA GLY A 204 7.32 24.61 25.89
C GLY A 204 6.25 24.08 24.92
N ALA A 205 6.43 22.91 24.30
CA ALA A 205 5.38 22.33 23.47
C ALA A 205 4.22 21.85 24.35
N THR A 206 3.17 22.64 24.43
CA THR A 206 1.84 22.18 24.88
C THR A 206 1.43 21.00 23.97
N PRO A 207 1.04 19.85 24.51
CA PRO A 207 0.47 18.77 23.72
C PRO A 207 -0.73 19.36 22.99
N ALA A 208 -0.76 19.22 21.66
CA ALA A 208 -1.98 19.55 20.91
C ALA A 208 -3.11 18.71 21.55
N THR A 209 -4.05 19.39 22.19
CA THR A 209 -5.22 18.76 22.80
C THR A 209 -6.05 18.17 21.66
N HIS A 210 -5.79 16.89 21.38
CA HIS A 210 -6.70 16.09 20.56
C HIS A 210 -7.99 16.01 21.38
N GLY A 211 -9.03 16.71 20.89
CA GLY A 211 -10.37 16.63 21.48
C GLY A 211 -10.73 15.16 21.74
N SER A 212 -11.37 14.87 22.85
CA SER A 212 -11.58 13.54 23.43
C SER A 212 -11.91 12.49 22.33
N GLY A 213 -10.96 11.59 22.05
CA GLY A 213 -11.04 10.65 20.91
C GLY A 213 -12.29 9.75 20.93
N LYS A 214 -12.91 9.53 22.11
CA LYS A 214 -14.15 8.73 22.22
C LYS A 214 -15.37 9.39 21.56
N GLY A 215 -15.54 10.71 21.67
CA GLY A 215 -16.65 11.43 21.05
C GLY A 215 -16.52 11.49 19.51
N ALA A 216 -15.29 11.70 19.02
CA ALA A 216 -14.98 11.71 17.59
C ALA A 216 -15.22 10.36 16.93
N LEU A 217 -14.75 9.28 17.56
CA LEU A 217 -14.95 7.91 17.09
C LEU A 217 -16.44 7.55 17.07
N ARG A 218 -17.19 7.86 18.13
CA ARG A 218 -18.62 7.62 18.18
C ARG A 218 -19.37 8.37 17.07
N ALA A 219 -19.03 9.63 16.83
CA ALA A 219 -19.64 10.42 15.77
C ALA A 219 -19.40 9.79 14.39
N ALA A 220 -18.18 9.37 14.08
CA ALA A 220 -17.85 8.71 12.82
C ALA A 220 -18.57 7.36 12.67
N LEU A 221 -18.63 6.54 13.72
CA LEU A 221 -19.29 5.23 13.71
C LEU A 221 -20.85 5.31 13.78
N THR A 222 -21.42 6.48 13.97
CA THR A 222 -22.88 6.71 13.88
C THR A 222 -23.28 7.41 12.57
N ASP A 223 -22.33 7.87 11.77
CA ASP A 223 -22.59 8.49 10.47
C ASP A 223 -22.87 7.42 9.41
N ARG A 224 -24.16 7.27 9.06
CA ARG A 224 -24.62 6.26 8.09
C ARG A 224 -23.97 6.41 6.71
N GLN A 225 -23.73 7.65 6.25
CA GLN A 225 -23.11 7.89 4.95
C GLN A 225 -21.63 7.47 4.97
N PHE A 226 -20.95 7.77 6.07
CA PHE A 226 -19.57 7.36 6.24
C PHE A 226 -19.44 5.84 6.41
N LEU A 227 -20.32 5.20 7.15
CA LEU A 227 -20.34 3.73 7.28
C LEU A 227 -20.59 3.03 5.93
N ALA A 228 -21.48 3.57 5.09
CA ALA A 228 -21.67 3.06 3.73
C ALA A 228 -20.41 3.21 2.87
N LEU A 229 -19.68 4.33 2.99
CA LEU A 229 -18.39 4.51 2.34
C LEU A 229 -17.36 3.50 2.87
N LEU A 230 -17.25 3.29 4.19
CA LEU A 230 -16.31 2.33 4.77
C LEU A 230 -16.61 0.90 4.28
N ALA A 231 -17.87 0.49 4.25
CA ALA A 231 -18.26 -0.82 3.74
C ALA A 231 -17.87 -1.01 2.27
N ALA A 232 -18.16 -0.02 1.42
CA ALA A 232 -17.74 -0.04 0.02
C ALA A 232 -16.21 -0.05 -0.12
N ALA A 233 -15.50 0.76 0.69
CA ALA A 233 -14.05 0.84 0.68
C ALA A 233 -13.37 -0.48 1.07
N VAL A 234 -13.87 -1.18 2.10
CA VAL A 234 -13.36 -2.52 2.49
C VAL A 234 -13.48 -3.49 1.33
N LEU A 235 -14.61 -3.51 0.61
CA LEU A 235 -14.82 -4.40 -0.54
C LEU A 235 -13.89 -4.03 -1.71
N LEU A 236 -13.72 -2.74 -2.02
CA LEU A 236 -12.80 -2.31 -3.09
C LEU A 236 -11.34 -2.57 -2.73
N TYR A 237 -10.92 -2.32 -1.50
CA TYR A 237 -9.59 -2.66 -1.03
C TYR A 237 -9.37 -4.18 -0.93
N TYR A 238 -10.43 -4.97 -0.70
CA TYR A 238 -10.34 -6.43 -0.77
C TYR A 238 -9.97 -6.87 -2.19
N VAL A 239 -10.63 -6.36 -3.24
CA VAL A 239 -10.23 -6.64 -4.63
C VAL A 239 -8.80 -6.19 -4.90
N PHE A 240 -8.46 -4.97 -4.48
CA PHE A 240 -7.13 -4.39 -4.62
C PHE A 240 -6.04 -5.29 -4.01
N THR A 241 -6.18 -5.65 -2.76
CA THR A 241 -5.17 -6.43 -2.04
C THR A 241 -5.08 -7.88 -2.51
N GLN A 242 -6.20 -8.43 -2.96
CA GLN A 242 -6.29 -9.78 -3.49
C GLN A 242 -5.45 -9.94 -4.75
N ASP A 243 -5.55 -9.01 -5.71
CA ASP A 243 -4.79 -9.07 -6.95
C ASP A 243 -3.27 -8.98 -6.69
N TRP A 244 -2.85 -8.12 -5.77
CA TRP A 244 -1.44 -8.03 -5.41
C TRP A 244 -0.87 -9.31 -4.76
N GLN A 245 -1.69 -10.07 -4.05
CA GLN A 245 -1.24 -11.21 -3.25
C GLN A 245 -1.51 -12.56 -3.94
N ALA A 246 -2.69 -12.73 -4.55
CA ALA A 246 -3.10 -13.99 -5.14
C ALA A 246 -2.70 -14.12 -6.61
N LEU A 247 -2.74 -13.02 -7.39
CA LEU A 247 -2.51 -13.09 -8.83
C LEU A 247 -1.12 -13.59 -9.22
N PRO A 248 0.00 -13.20 -8.55
CA PRO A 248 1.31 -13.77 -8.86
C PRO A 248 1.38 -15.28 -8.65
N VAL A 249 0.77 -15.79 -7.56
CA VAL A 249 0.72 -17.23 -7.26
C VAL A 249 -0.17 -17.95 -8.27
N TYR A 250 -1.34 -17.41 -8.59
CA TYR A 250 -2.23 -17.94 -9.61
C TYR A 250 -1.54 -18.00 -10.98
N ALA A 251 -0.92 -16.91 -11.40
CA ALA A 251 -0.22 -16.82 -12.67
C ALA A 251 0.89 -17.88 -12.79
N LYS A 252 1.67 -18.08 -11.71
CA LYS A 252 2.76 -19.05 -11.68
C LYS A 252 2.27 -20.49 -11.61
N ASN A 253 1.41 -20.81 -10.65
CA ASN A 253 1.10 -22.19 -10.29
C ASN A 253 -0.07 -22.78 -11.09
N PHE A 254 -0.95 -21.97 -11.65
CA PHE A 254 -2.15 -22.42 -12.39
C PHE A 254 -2.10 -22.09 -13.87
N VAL A 255 -1.50 -20.96 -14.25
CA VAL A 255 -1.36 -20.54 -15.66
C VAL A 255 0.03 -20.90 -16.22
N GLY A 256 1.03 -21.13 -15.37
CA GLY A 256 2.39 -21.46 -15.80
C GLY A 256 3.19 -20.26 -16.29
N VAL A 257 2.85 -19.04 -15.86
CA VAL A 257 3.56 -17.81 -16.24
C VAL A 257 4.95 -17.77 -15.59
N PRO A 258 6.04 -17.61 -16.36
CA PRO A 258 7.39 -17.49 -15.80
C PRO A 258 7.56 -16.24 -14.93
N ASP A 259 8.45 -16.30 -13.92
CA ASP A 259 8.71 -15.21 -12.97
C ASP A 259 9.06 -13.88 -13.66
N GLY A 260 9.83 -13.91 -14.75
CA GLY A 260 10.15 -12.72 -15.53
C GLY A 260 8.91 -12.01 -16.11
N ARG A 261 7.91 -12.77 -16.55
CA ARG A 261 6.63 -12.21 -17.03
C ARG A 261 5.74 -11.74 -15.89
N ILE A 262 5.82 -12.38 -14.71
CA ILE A 262 5.15 -11.91 -13.50
C ILE A 262 5.70 -10.54 -13.12
N GLY A 263 7.03 -10.38 -13.05
CA GLY A 263 7.66 -9.09 -12.82
C GLY A 263 7.25 -8.02 -13.84
N LEU A 264 7.07 -8.42 -15.12
CA LEU A 264 6.66 -7.50 -16.17
C LEU A 264 5.24 -6.94 -15.96
N PHE A 265 4.22 -7.77 -15.68
CA PHE A 265 2.87 -7.24 -15.49
C PHE A 265 2.74 -6.41 -14.21
N LEU A 266 3.46 -6.78 -13.15
CA LEU A 266 3.52 -5.99 -11.91
C LEU A 266 4.25 -4.66 -12.13
N GLY A 267 5.35 -4.66 -12.87
CA GLY A 267 6.06 -3.44 -13.22
C GLY A 267 5.26 -2.53 -14.17
N ALA A 268 4.47 -3.12 -15.08
CA ALA A 268 3.59 -2.37 -15.96
C ALA A 268 2.55 -1.53 -15.18
N ASN A 269 2.01 -2.08 -14.08
CA ASN A 269 1.16 -1.30 -13.15
C ASN A 269 1.90 -0.04 -12.67
N GLY A 270 3.10 -0.18 -12.13
CA GLY A 270 3.86 0.95 -11.62
C GLY A 270 4.18 2.00 -12.70
N VAL A 271 4.54 1.57 -13.91
CA VAL A 271 4.76 2.47 -15.05
C VAL A 271 3.47 3.22 -15.42
N MET A 272 2.34 2.53 -15.48
CA MET A 272 1.05 3.16 -15.76
C MET A 272 0.65 4.16 -14.68
N VAL A 273 0.87 3.84 -13.40
CA VAL A 273 0.62 4.78 -12.29
C VAL A 273 1.47 6.04 -12.45
N ILE A 274 2.77 5.92 -12.79
CA ILE A 274 3.64 7.08 -13.00
C ILE A 274 3.11 7.96 -14.15
N LEU A 275 2.69 7.36 -15.26
CA LEU A 275 2.28 8.09 -16.45
C LEU A 275 0.87 8.66 -16.34
N LEU A 276 -0.08 7.93 -15.74
CA LEU A 276 -1.50 8.23 -15.79
C LEU A 276 -2.08 8.78 -14.49
N GLN A 277 -1.37 8.74 -13.35
CA GLN A 277 -1.90 9.21 -12.06
C GLN A 277 -2.37 10.66 -12.11
N LEU A 278 -1.61 11.56 -12.73
CA LEU A 278 -2.00 12.97 -12.84
C LEU A 278 -3.22 13.17 -13.72
N PRO A 279 -3.31 12.62 -14.97
CA PRO A 279 -4.53 12.62 -15.76
C PRO A 279 -5.75 12.06 -15.02
N VAL A 280 -5.61 10.90 -14.35
CA VAL A 280 -6.71 10.28 -13.61
C VAL A 280 -7.14 11.17 -12.45
N SER A 281 -6.21 11.73 -11.67
CA SER A 281 -6.52 12.66 -10.57
C SER A 281 -7.28 13.89 -11.06
N TYR A 282 -6.88 14.45 -12.20
CA TYR A 282 -7.57 15.57 -12.82
C TYR A 282 -9.01 15.23 -13.25
N LEU A 283 -9.24 14.05 -13.82
CA LEU A 283 -10.58 13.57 -14.17
C LEU A 283 -11.44 13.34 -12.92
N VAL A 284 -10.87 12.74 -11.87
CA VAL A 284 -11.53 12.55 -10.57
C VAL A 284 -11.93 13.89 -9.94
N ASP A 285 -11.09 14.92 -10.07
CA ASP A 285 -11.41 16.26 -9.52
C ASP A 285 -12.58 16.94 -10.26
N ARG A 286 -12.78 16.63 -11.52
CA ARG A 286 -13.88 17.15 -12.35
C ARG A 286 -15.18 16.38 -12.25
N THR A 287 -15.16 15.22 -11.62
CA THR A 287 -16.33 14.36 -11.42
C THR A 287 -16.76 14.34 -9.96
N SER A 288 -17.98 13.87 -9.67
CA SER A 288 -18.36 13.58 -8.29
C SER A 288 -17.49 12.44 -7.75
N LYS A 289 -17.03 12.55 -6.50
CA LYS A 289 -16.17 11.50 -5.90
C LYS A 289 -16.87 10.13 -5.84
N ILE A 290 -18.20 10.13 -5.64
CA ILE A 290 -19.00 8.89 -5.72
C ILE A 290 -19.03 8.37 -7.15
N GLY A 291 -19.22 9.23 -8.16
CA GLY A 291 -19.20 8.83 -9.56
C GLY A 291 -17.84 8.24 -9.98
N ALA A 292 -16.74 8.86 -9.53
CA ALA A 292 -15.40 8.33 -9.75
C ALA A 292 -15.24 6.93 -9.11
N LEU A 293 -15.66 6.74 -7.85
CA LEU A 293 -15.60 5.44 -7.17
C LEU A 293 -16.48 4.38 -7.87
N LEU A 294 -17.63 4.75 -8.44
CA LEU A 294 -18.46 3.84 -9.24
C LEU A 294 -17.72 3.38 -10.50
N ILE A 295 -17.01 4.29 -11.18
CA ILE A 295 -16.14 3.92 -12.31
C ILE A 295 -15.02 2.98 -11.84
N GLY A 296 -14.40 3.28 -10.69
CA GLY A 296 -13.39 2.41 -10.08
C GLY A 296 -13.93 1.00 -9.78
N ALA A 297 -15.13 0.91 -9.19
CA ALA A 297 -15.79 -0.38 -8.91
C ALA A 297 -16.09 -1.15 -10.20
N ALA A 298 -16.55 -0.47 -11.26
CA ALA A 298 -16.80 -1.09 -12.56
C ALA A 298 -15.50 -1.59 -13.22
N LEU A 299 -14.40 -0.86 -13.09
CA LEU A 299 -13.08 -1.27 -13.59
C LEU A 299 -12.54 -2.47 -12.81
N PHE A 300 -12.68 -2.52 -11.47
CA PHE A 300 -12.35 -3.71 -10.68
C PHE A 300 -13.21 -4.92 -11.08
N ALA A 301 -14.51 -4.72 -11.30
CA ALA A 301 -15.39 -5.78 -11.80
C ALA A 301 -14.95 -6.28 -13.19
N ALA A 302 -14.56 -5.37 -14.10
CA ALA A 302 -14.04 -5.71 -15.43
C ALA A 302 -12.73 -6.50 -15.35
N SER A 303 -11.81 -6.11 -14.44
CA SER A 303 -10.58 -6.86 -14.17
C SER A 303 -10.89 -8.28 -13.70
N SER A 304 -11.74 -8.41 -12.69
CA SER A 304 -12.14 -9.72 -12.14
C SER A 304 -12.85 -10.60 -13.18
N ALA A 305 -13.73 -10.00 -14.00
CA ALA A 305 -14.40 -10.71 -15.09
C ALA A 305 -13.42 -11.18 -16.18
N ALA A 306 -12.40 -10.36 -16.51
CA ALA A 306 -11.36 -10.75 -17.45
C ALA A 306 -10.51 -11.92 -16.89
N LEU A 307 -10.16 -11.90 -15.59
CA LEU A 307 -9.43 -12.99 -14.94
C LEU A 307 -10.23 -14.29 -14.84
N LEU A 308 -11.56 -14.21 -14.78
CA LEU A 308 -12.44 -15.41 -14.80
C LEU A 308 -12.34 -16.19 -16.11
N VAL A 309 -12.10 -15.51 -17.23
CA VAL A 309 -12.16 -16.11 -18.57
C VAL A 309 -10.79 -16.27 -19.23
N THR A 310 -9.72 -15.75 -18.63
CA THR A 310 -8.38 -15.82 -19.23
C THR A 310 -7.47 -16.82 -18.52
N GLU A 311 -6.74 -17.60 -19.33
CA GLU A 311 -5.66 -18.47 -18.89
C GLU A 311 -4.34 -18.12 -19.62
N SER A 312 -4.22 -16.87 -20.07
CA SER A 312 -3.06 -16.41 -20.84
C SER A 312 -2.36 -15.24 -20.16
N PHE A 313 -1.04 -15.14 -20.38
CA PHE A 313 -0.26 -13.99 -19.90
C PHE A 313 -0.81 -12.65 -20.39
N PHE A 314 -1.21 -12.54 -21.64
CA PHE A 314 -1.73 -11.29 -22.20
C PHE A 314 -3.09 -10.91 -21.62
N GLY A 315 -3.95 -11.89 -21.34
CA GLY A 315 -5.20 -11.65 -20.64
C GLY A 315 -4.99 -11.17 -19.21
N ILE A 316 -4.06 -11.77 -18.46
CA ILE A 316 -3.65 -11.32 -17.13
C ILE A 316 -3.08 -9.90 -17.18
N LEU A 317 -2.19 -9.62 -18.17
CA LEU A 317 -1.62 -8.29 -18.36
C LEU A 317 -2.70 -7.23 -18.62
N LEU A 318 -3.69 -7.53 -19.48
CA LEU A 318 -4.81 -6.63 -19.76
C LEU A 318 -5.69 -6.43 -18.52
N ALA A 319 -6.02 -7.50 -17.81
CA ALA A 319 -6.84 -7.43 -16.60
C ALA A 319 -6.15 -6.58 -15.51
N PHE A 320 -4.89 -6.86 -15.23
CA PHE A 320 -4.14 -6.21 -14.16
C PHE A 320 -3.63 -4.83 -14.56
N ALA A 321 -2.81 -4.71 -15.60
CA ALA A 321 -2.26 -3.43 -16.01
C ALA A 321 -3.35 -2.51 -16.63
N GLY A 322 -4.31 -3.05 -17.38
CA GLY A 322 -5.39 -2.28 -18.00
C GLY A 322 -6.44 -1.85 -16.97
N PHE A 323 -7.31 -2.78 -16.58
CA PHE A 323 -8.48 -2.44 -15.76
C PHE A 323 -8.16 -2.19 -14.29
N PHE A 324 -7.43 -3.12 -13.64
CA PHE A 324 -7.12 -3.02 -12.22
C PHE A 324 -6.33 -1.74 -11.90
N THR A 325 -5.28 -1.43 -12.65
CA THR A 325 -4.44 -0.26 -12.40
C THR A 325 -5.23 1.06 -12.49
N LEU A 326 -6.15 1.18 -13.44
CA LEU A 326 -7.02 2.35 -13.54
C LEU A 326 -7.98 2.44 -12.34
N ALA A 327 -8.54 1.30 -11.91
CA ALA A 327 -9.41 1.23 -10.73
C ALA A 327 -8.66 1.64 -9.46
N GLU A 328 -7.45 1.13 -9.27
CA GLU A 328 -6.54 1.47 -8.17
C GLU A 328 -6.30 2.98 -8.10
N MET A 329 -5.90 3.59 -9.21
CA MET A 329 -5.63 5.03 -9.26
C MET A 329 -6.85 5.87 -8.88
N VAL A 330 -8.05 5.46 -9.30
CA VAL A 330 -9.30 6.12 -8.94
C VAL A 330 -9.61 5.95 -7.44
N LEU A 331 -9.50 4.73 -6.91
CA LEU A 331 -9.76 4.43 -5.49
C LEU A 331 -8.86 5.24 -4.57
N GLU A 332 -7.57 5.29 -4.86
CA GLU A 332 -6.55 5.97 -4.06
C GLU A 332 -6.72 7.51 -4.02
N VAL A 333 -7.39 8.09 -5.02
CA VAL A 333 -7.67 9.53 -5.06
C VAL A 333 -9.07 9.85 -4.55
N ALA A 334 -10.08 9.18 -5.08
CA ALA A 334 -11.48 9.50 -4.80
C ALA A 334 -11.93 9.02 -3.40
N GLY A 335 -11.39 7.92 -2.90
CA GLY A 335 -11.75 7.35 -1.61
C GLY A 335 -11.44 8.29 -0.44
N PRO A 336 -10.17 8.66 -0.20
CA PRO A 336 -9.82 9.63 0.85
C PRO A 336 -10.50 10.98 0.66
N ALA A 337 -10.66 11.45 -0.59
CA ALA A 337 -11.32 12.71 -0.87
C ALA A 337 -12.80 12.69 -0.44
N LEU A 338 -13.53 11.60 -0.73
CA LEU A 338 -14.92 11.43 -0.29
C LEU A 338 -15.02 11.30 1.23
N ALA A 339 -14.09 10.57 1.87
CA ALA A 339 -14.04 10.48 3.33
C ALA A 339 -13.84 11.86 3.98
N ALA A 340 -12.97 12.70 3.41
CA ALA A 340 -12.74 14.06 3.87
C ALA A 340 -13.94 15.01 3.62
N GLU A 341 -14.71 14.80 2.53
CA GLU A 341 -15.93 15.55 2.23
C GLU A 341 -17.09 15.20 3.18
N LEU A 342 -17.20 13.94 3.59
CA LEU A 342 -18.23 13.50 4.55
C LEU A 342 -17.91 13.94 5.98
N ALA A 343 -16.65 14.13 6.29
CA ALA A 343 -16.19 14.44 7.63
C ALA A 343 -16.50 15.89 8.04
N PRO A 344 -17.06 16.13 9.25
CA PRO A 344 -17.03 17.46 9.85
C PRO A 344 -15.60 17.98 9.95
N VAL A 345 -15.38 19.28 9.71
CA VAL A 345 -14.02 19.88 9.64
C VAL A 345 -13.12 19.49 10.83
N ARG A 346 -13.70 19.48 12.04
CA ARG A 346 -12.99 19.16 13.28
C ARG A 346 -12.68 17.67 13.45
N LEU A 347 -13.32 16.77 12.68
CA LEU A 347 -13.22 15.30 12.81
C LEU A 347 -12.55 14.66 11.59
N ARG A 348 -12.06 15.44 10.61
CA ARG A 348 -11.46 14.91 9.37
C ARG A 348 -10.34 13.90 9.62
N GLY A 349 -9.50 14.16 10.62
CA GLY A 349 -8.43 13.22 10.98
C GLY A 349 -8.96 11.86 11.40
N THR A 350 -10.01 11.81 12.24
CA THR A 350 -10.65 10.55 12.68
C THR A 350 -11.29 9.81 11.50
N TYR A 351 -12.00 10.51 10.62
CA TYR A 351 -12.62 9.91 9.43
C TYR A 351 -11.58 9.34 8.47
N LEU A 352 -10.52 10.08 8.19
CA LEU A 352 -9.42 9.60 7.32
C LEU A 352 -8.65 8.43 7.93
N ALA A 353 -8.45 8.44 9.25
CA ALA A 353 -7.82 7.32 9.95
C ALA A 353 -8.67 6.04 9.86
N LEU A 354 -9.99 6.13 10.10
CA LEU A 354 -10.90 5.00 9.94
C LEU A 354 -10.98 4.51 8.49
N PHE A 355 -10.98 5.44 7.52
CA PHE A 355 -10.91 5.07 6.10
C PHE A 355 -9.63 4.31 5.78
N GLY A 356 -8.48 4.74 6.32
CA GLY A 356 -7.21 4.03 6.19
C GLY A 356 -7.23 2.61 6.77
N CYS A 357 -8.00 2.36 7.84
CA CYS A 357 -8.16 1.02 8.41
C CYS A 357 -8.85 0.04 7.45
N CYS A 358 -9.62 0.51 6.46
CA CYS A 358 -10.26 -0.35 5.46
C CYS A 358 -9.22 -1.12 4.63
N PHE A 359 -8.12 -0.47 4.26
CA PHE A 359 -7.00 -1.14 3.58
C PHE A 359 -6.38 -2.23 4.46
N GLY A 360 -6.10 -1.94 5.74
CA GLY A 360 -5.53 -2.91 6.67
C GLY A 360 -6.43 -4.14 6.88
N ALA A 361 -7.74 -3.91 7.02
CA ALA A 361 -8.72 -5.00 7.15
C ALA A 361 -8.75 -5.88 5.90
N ALA A 362 -8.80 -5.28 4.72
CA ALA A 362 -8.79 -5.97 3.45
C ALA A 362 -7.47 -6.74 3.22
N TYR A 363 -6.34 -6.10 3.54
CA TYR A 363 -5.00 -6.70 3.42
C TYR A 363 -4.83 -7.95 4.28
N GLY A 364 -5.45 -7.99 5.46
CA GLY A 364 -5.43 -9.17 6.32
C GLY A 364 -6.40 -10.28 5.84
N MET A 365 -7.56 -9.90 5.27
CA MET A 365 -8.59 -10.87 4.85
C MET A 365 -8.26 -11.54 3.51
N SER A 366 -7.77 -10.79 2.54
CA SER A 366 -7.64 -11.26 1.16
C SER A 366 -6.76 -12.50 1.01
N PRO A 367 -5.57 -12.61 1.65
CA PRO A 367 -4.72 -13.80 1.48
C PRO A 367 -5.30 -15.04 2.17
N VAL A 368 -6.11 -14.88 3.23
CA VAL A 368 -6.78 -16.01 3.89
C VAL A 368 -7.80 -16.62 2.92
N VAL A 369 -8.63 -15.78 2.31
CA VAL A 369 -9.65 -16.23 1.35
C VAL A 369 -8.98 -16.80 0.09
N ALA A 370 -7.99 -16.09 -0.47
CA ALA A 370 -7.25 -16.58 -1.64
C ALA A 370 -6.55 -17.91 -1.36
N GLY A 371 -5.86 -18.00 -0.22
CA GLY A 371 -5.13 -19.20 0.17
C GLY A 371 -6.04 -20.42 0.26
N ALA A 372 -7.17 -20.30 0.96
CA ALA A 372 -8.14 -21.39 1.09
C ALA A 372 -8.70 -21.84 -0.27
N LEU A 373 -9.00 -20.88 -1.18
CA LEU A 373 -9.53 -21.23 -2.51
C LEU A 373 -8.47 -21.84 -3.43
N LEU A 374 -7.22 -21.37 -3.38
CA LEU A 374 -6.13 -21.94 -4.17
C LEU A 374 -5.76 -23.36 -3.68
N GLU A 375 -5.76 -23.60 -2.37
CA GLU A 375 -5.57 -24.95 -1.79
C GLU A 375 -6.67 -25.91 -2.20
N ALA A 376 -7.93 -25.43 -2.22
CA ALA A 376 -9.08 -26.19 -2.71
C ALA A 376 -9.06 -26.42 -4.24
N ARG A 377 -8.06 -25.91 -4.96
CA ARG A 377 -7.96 -25.91 -6.43
C ARG A 377 -9.14 -25.26 -7.12
N LEU A 378 -9.68 -24.20 -6.53
CA LEU A 378 -10.79 -23.40 -7.05
C LEU A 378 -10.35 -21.98 -7.42
N PRO A 379 -9.31 -21.80 -8.26
CA PRO A 379 -8.74 -20.46 -8.55
C PRO A 379 -9.75 -19.49 -9.16
N HIS A 380 -10.67 -19.99 -10.01
CA HIS A 380 -11.69 -19.14 -10.65
C HIS A 380 -12.69 -18.55 -9.62
N VAL A 381 -12.91 -19.23 -8.48
CA VAL A 381 -13.80 -18.72 -7.43
C VAL A 381 -13.24 -17.45 -6.80
N ILE A 382 -11.92 -17.27 -6.77
CA ILE A 382 -11.28 -16.03 -6.30
C ILE A 382 -11.82 -14.83 -7.09
N TRP A 383 -11.78 -14.95 -8.41
CA TRP A 383 -12.19 -13.87 -9.34
C TRP A 383 -13.70 -13.66 -9.30
N ALA A 384 -14.48 -14.72 -9.11
CA ALA A 384 -15.92 -14.61 -8.90
C ALA A 384 -16.27 -13.86 -7.60
N VAL A 385 -15.59 -14.17 -6.49
CA VAL A 385 -15.75 -13.45 -5.21
C VAL A 385 -15.38 -11.98 -5.35
N GLN A 386 -14.29 -11.68 -6.05
CA GLN A 386 -13.88 -10.29 -6.32
C GLN A 386 -14.94 -9.55 -7.17
N LEU A 387 -15.46 -10.19 -8.22
CA LEU A 387 -16.52 -9.62 -9.06
C LEU A 387 -17.76 -9.26 -8.23
N VAL A 388 -18.18 -10.19 -7.35
CA VAL A 388 -19.28 -9.94 -6.42
C VAL A 388 -18.95 -8.81 -5.45
N ALA A 389 -17.74 -8.78 -4.87
CA ALA A 389 -17.32 -7.71 -3.97
C ALA A 389 -17.33 -6.34 -4.66
N ALA A 390 -16.79 -6.24 -5.87
CA ALA A 390 -16.83 -5.01 -6.65
C ALA A 390 -18.26 -4.56 -6.99
N ALA A 391 -19.15 -5.50 -7.34
CA ALA A 391 -20.56 -5.23 -7.63
C ALA A 391 -21.30 -4.75 -6.37
N LEU A 392 -21.10 -5.39 -5.22
CA LEU A 392 -21.67 -4.97 -3.92
C LEU A 392 -21.16 -3.59 -3.49
N ALA A 393 -19.87 -3.31 -3.68
CA ALA A 393 -19.31 -1.99 -3.44
C ALA A 393 -19.98 -0.93 -4.34
N GLY A 394 -20.15 -1.23 -5.63
CA GLY A 394 -20.87 -0.38 -6.57
C GLY A 394 -22.32 -0.10 -6.12
N ALA A 395 -23.05 -1.15 -5.73
CA ALA A 395 -24.43 -1.01 -5.22
C ALA A 395 -24.47 -0.14 -3.94
N GLY A 396 -23.54 -0.33 -3.01
CA GLY A 396 -23.40 0.51 -1.81
C GLY A 396 -23.11 1.98 -2.13
N LEU A 397 -22.30 2.25 -3.13
CA LEU A 397 -22.02 3.62 -3.61
C LEU A 397 -23.23 4.26 -4.31
N VAL A 398 -24.01 3.50 -5.07
CA VAL A 398 -25.27 3.98 -5.66
C VAL A 398 -26.26 4.36 -4.56
N LEU A 399 -26.41 3.52 -3.54
CA LEU A 399 -27.26 3.81 -2.38
C LEU A 399 -26.79 5.08 -1.65
N LEU A 400 -25.47 5.24 -1.48
CA LEU A 400 -24.89 6.45 -0.89
C LEU A 400 -25.19 7.70 -1.73
N ALA A 401 -25.12 7.59 -3.07
CA ALA A 401 -25.47 8.67 -3.98
C ALA A 401 -26.93 9.08 -3.83
N TRP A 402 -27.83 8.10 -3.77
CA TRP A 402 -29.27 8.32 -3.61
C TRP A 402 -29.59 9.01 -2.26
N TRP A 403 -29.00 8.59 -1.15
CA TRP A 403 -29.17 9.22 0.16
C TRP A 403 -28.69 10.68 0.18
N ARG A 404 -27.65 11.02 -0.60
CA ARG A 404 -27.17 12.42 -0.69
C ARG A 404 -28.10 13.30 -1.54
N GLN A 405 -28.75 12.76 -2.56
CA GLN A 405 -29.69 13.50 -3.40
C GLN A 405 -30.99 13.82 -2.66
N GLY A 406 -31.51 12.89 -1.86
CA GLY A 406 -32.74 13.07 -1.09
C GLY A 406 -32.62 14.06 0.10
N ARG A 407 -31.42 14.58 0.38
CA ARG A 407 -31.17 15.60 1.41
C ARG A 407 -30.89 16.99 0.85
N ARG A 408 -30.82 17.13 -0.48
CA ARG A 408 -30.76 18.44 -1.17
C ARG A 408 -32.15 18.90 -1.55
#